data_75b2540da2186dbdb85c73109b374f09
#
_entry.id   75b2540da2186dbdb85c73109b374f09
#
_cell.length_a   1.000
_cell.length_b   1.000
_cell.length_c   1.000
_cell.angle_alpha   90.00
_cell.angle_beta   90.00
_cell.angle_gamma   90.00
#
_symmetry.space_group_name_H-M   'P 1'
#
loop_
_entity.id
_entity.type
_entity.pdbx_description
1 polymer ?
#
loop_
_entity_poly.entity_id
_entity_poly.type
_entity_poly.pdbx_seq_one_letter_code
_entity_poly.pdbx_strand_id
1 'polypeptide(L)'
;GPGFGERAKTNGYTWTTYPERLEKNGVSWKLYQGGSGEPGSPTDNYTDNSLEFFSQYQVGEGASPNSPLVTKGVTDHTLAEFREDVANNRLPEVSWIVAPYQYCEHPEASPRDGAWYINQILESLVANPEVWSKTVFILNYDENDGLFDHVVPPMPPLTQQTNAQGLVSPDLLAALDDEFIDMDQYPYERRPLVPGSDPGGKQPIGLGARVPLLLISPWSTGGWVCSQTFDHTSVLQFLEARFDIREPNINQWRRSICGDLTAAFDFAGTPNPAIEKIPVPAVLASLHQPYSVPDVQSMPQQEPGTRPARALPYSLTTSSRIEPATGRFWIDFENSGKAGAAFYARNGILPQEPPRRYSVSAANTLSDCWLLSGSGPDRKHASRPRFDPDYDISIHGPNGFFSHFRGAIPAPGQPHPEVTVHYNHATGDVQLTLANTGNAPCAVKVVNAYAKSEVGHQLQLEAHATLEDHWNLGASSGWFDLSVTVTDAPAFLRRFAGHVETGRASTSDPGVFSEEV
;
A
#
# COMPACT_ATOMS: atom_id res chain seq x y z
N GLY A 1 8.12 -1.14 -31.21
CA GLY A 1 6.81 -1.46 -31.75
C GLY A 1 5.89 -0.28 -31.57
N PRO A 2 4.71 -0.22 -32.22
CA PRO A 2 3.74 0.82 -31.94
C PRO A 2 3.49 0.84 -30.44
N GLY A 3 3.49 2.00 -29.84
CA GLY A 3 3.24 2.18 -28.42
C GLY A 3 1.92 1.50 -28.03
N PHE A 4 1.77 1.16 -26.76
CA PHE A 4 0.57 0.49 -26.22
C PHE A 4 -0.71 1.20 -26.67
N GLY A 5 -0.72 2.54 -26.71
CA GLY A 5 -1.84 3.34 -27.17
C GLY A 5 -2.19 3.22 -28.66
N GLU A 6 -1.21 3.01 -29.55
CA GLU A 6 -1.50 2.87 -30.98
C GLU A 6 -2.17 1.53 -31.31
N ARG A 7 -1.82 0.43 -30.63
CA ARG A 7 -2.50 -0.85 -30.78
C ARG A 7 -3.94 -0.79 -30.26
N ALA A 8 -4.14 -0.16 -29.13
CA ALA A 8 -5.46 0.02 -28.56
C ALA A 8 -6.36 0.89 -29.47
N LYS A 9 -5.78 1.94 -30.10
CA LYS A 9 -6.51 2.80 -31.07
C LYS A 9 -6.91 2.08 -32.35
N THR A 10 -6.17 1.04 -32.77
CA THR A 10 -6.45 0.34 -34.05
C THR A 10 -7.31 -0.90 -33.90
N ASN A 11 -7.30 -1.57 -32.74
CA ASN A 11 -8.04 -2.81 -32.52
C ASN A 11 -8.88 -2.78 -31.25
N GLY A 12 -8.77 -1.76 -30.43
CA GLY A 12 -9.50 -1.55 -29.18
C GLY A 12 -9.52 -2.72 -28.19
N TYR A 13 -9.55 -2.42 -26.93
CA TYR A 13 -9.90 -3.42 -25.93
C TYR A 13 -11.41 -3.73 -26.00
N THR A 14 -11.81 -4.93 -25.59
CA THR A 14 -13.20 -5.41 -25.77
C THR A 14 -13.87 -5.87 -24.49
N TRP A 15 -13.15 -5.92 -23.36
CA TRP A 15 -13.81 -6.29 -22.11
C TRP A 15 -14.70 -5.16 -21.58
N THR A 16 -15.70 -5.52 -20.80
CA THR A 16 -16.68 -4.59 -20.26
C THR A 16 -16.04 -3.62 -19.29
N THR A 17 -16.22 -2.33 -19.52
CA THR A 17 -15.76 -1.26 -18.64
C THR A 17 -16.75 -0.99 -17.49
N TYR A 18 -16.32 -0.34 -16.43
CA TYR A 18 -17.22 -0.02 -15.33
C TYR A 18 -18.32 0.98 -15.70
N PRO A 19 -18.07 2.03 -16.54
CA PRO A 19 -19.16 2.87 -17.06
C PRO A 19 -20.25 2.12 -17.81
N GLU A 20 -19.93 1.05 -18.57
CA GLU A 20 -20.95 0.21 -19.19
C GLU A 20 -21.82 -0.51 -18.14
N ARG A 21 -21.21 -0.92 -17.01
CA ARG A 21 -21.95 -1.53 -15.91
C ARG A 21 -22.89 -0.53 -15.25
N LEU A 22 -22.44 0.71 -15.04
CA LEU A 22 -23.28 1.81 -14.54
C LEU A 22 -24.44 2.08 -15.49
N GLU A 23 -24.17 2.23 -16.80
CA GLU A 23 -25.20 2.45 -17.82
C GLU A 23 -26.27 1.36 -17.82
N LYS A 24 -25.83 0.10 -17.80
CA LYS A 24 -26.74 -1.06 -17.77
C LYS A 24 -27.64 -1.10 -16.52
N ASN A 25 -27.15 -0.57 -15.39
CA ASN A 25 -27.87 -0.56 -14.12
C ASN A 25 -28.61 0.76 -13.86
N GLY A 26 -28.62 1.69 -14.83
CA GLY A 26 -29.37 2.95 -14.72
C GLY A 26 -28.75 3.96 -13.76
N VAL A 27 -27.48 3.81 -13.38
CA VAL A 27 -26.73 4.79 -12.62
C VAL A 27 -26.21 5.86 -13.57
N SER A 28 -26.50 7.12 -13.28
CA SER A 28 -26.07 8.24 -14.12
C SER A 28 -24.55 8.46 -14.01
N TRP A 29 -23.91 8.61 -15.16
CA TRP A 29 -22.46 8.83 -15.20
C TRP A 29 -22.06 9.72 -16.38
N LYS A 30 -20.93 10.38 -16.28
CA LYS A 30 -20.31 11.18 -17.35
C LYS A 30 -18.81 11.32 -17.06
N LEU A 31 -18.03 11.41 -18.15
CA LEU A 31 -16.63 11.79 -18.09
C LEU A 31 -16.49 13.22 -18.63
N TYR A 32 -15.89 14.10 -17.82
CA TYR A 32 -15.54 15.47 -18.19
C TYR A 32 -14.07 15.52 -18.57
N GLN A 33 -13.77 16.07 -19.73
CA GLN A 33 -12.40 16.18 -20.23
C GLN A 33 -12.19 17.51 -20.96
N GLY A 34 -10.94 17.84 -21.24
CA GLY A 34 -10.57 18.99 -22.06
C GLY A 34 -11.08 18.86 -23.49
N GLY A 35 -11.12 19.96 -24.20
CA GLY A 35 -11.50 19.98 -25.61
C GLY A 35 -10.51 19.21 -26.47
N SER A 36 -10.98 18.73 -27.62
CA SER A 36 -10.18 18.10 -28.67
C SER A 36 -9.17 19.09 -29.23
N GLY A 37 -7.97 19.10 -28.68
CA GLY A 37 -6.82 19.76 -29.27
C GLY A 37 -6.01 18.78 -30.11
N GLU A 38 -5.11 19.29 -30.94
CA GLU A 38 -4.05 18.45 -31.48
C GLU A 38 -3.21 17.88 -30.33
N PRO A 39 -2.74 16.62 -30.41
CA PRO A 39 -1.94 16.01 -29.36
C PRO A 39 -0.79 16.92 -28.89
N GLY A 40 -0.71 17.14 -27.58
CA GLY A 40 0.25 18.05 -26.96
C GLY A 40 -0.15 19.52 -26.97
N SER A 41 -1.37 19.88 -27.40
CA SER A 41 -1.90 21.21 -27.18
C SER A 41 -2.39 21.39 -25.74
N PRO A 42 -2.40 22.63 -25.20
CA PRO A 42 -2.84 22.88 -23.82
C PRO A 42 -4.26 22.44 -23.49
N THR A 43 -5.10 22.24 -24.50
CA THR A 43 -6.50 21.84 -24.36
C THR A 43 -6.77 20.37 -24.66
N ASP A 44 -5.76 19.64 -25.13
CA ASP A 44 -5.84 18.21 -25.35
C ASP A 44 -5.87 17.45 -24.00
N ASN A 45 -6.54 16.33 -23.96
CA ASN A 45 -6.55 15.45 -22.77
C ASN A 45 -5.32 14.52 -22.69
N TYR A 46 -4.36 14.67 -23.58
CA TYR A 46 -3.13 13.86 -23.68
C TYR A 46 -3.37 12.35 -23.83
N THR A 47 -4.55 11.93 -24.28
CA THR A 47 -4.99 10.52 -24.33
C THR A 47 -5.14 9.86 -22.95
N ASP A 48 -5.30 10.65 -21.88
CA ASP A 48 -5.44 10.15 -20.51
C ASP A 48 -6.85 9.57 -20.25
N ASN A 49 -7.79 9.79 -21.18
CA ASN A 49 -9.07 9.13 -21.15
C ASN A 49 -8.94 7.66 -21.59
N SER A 50 -8.79 6.75 -20.64
CA SER A 50 -8.61 5.33 -20.92
C SER A 50 -9.78 4.67 -21.66
N LEU A 51 -10.99 5.26 -21.68
CA LEU A 51 -12.12 4.74 -22.43
C LEU A 51 -11.91 4.82 -23.96
N GLU A 52 -11.08 5.73 -24.42
CA GLU A 52 -10.74 5.87 -25.84
C GLU A 52 -10.04 4.62 -26.42
N PHE A 53 -9.46 3.79 -25.57
CA PHE A 53 -8.78 2.57 -25.96
C PHE A 53 -9.71 1.36 -26.10
N PHE A 54 -10.99 1.50 -25.83
CA PHE A 54 -11.96 0.41 -25.93
C PHE A 54 -12.81 0.53 -27.19
N SER A 55 -12.94 -0.56 -27.95
CA SER A 55 -13.65 -0.57 -29.26
C SER A 55 -15.09 -0.08 -29.16
N GLN A 56 -15.78 -0.35 -28.04
CA GLN A 56 -17.16 0.08 -27.82
C GLN A 56 -17.33 1.60 -27.65
N TYR A 57 -16.21 2.35 -27.51
CA TYR A 57 -16.19 3.82 -27.48
C TYR A 57 -15.63 4.44 -28.77
N GLN A 58 -15.08 3.64 -29.69
CA GLN A 58 -14.41 4.11 -30.90
C GLN A 58 -15.40 4.11 -32.09
N VAL A 59 -15.80 5.30 -32.53
CA VAL A 59 -16.74 5.47 -33.64
C VAL A 59 -16.22 4.85 -34.94
N GLY A 60 -14.91 4.89 -35.20
CA GLY A 60 -14.28 4.28 -36.38
C GLY A 60 -14.24 2.75 -36.35
N GLU A 61 -14.39 2.13 -35.19
CA GLU A 61 -14.31 0.67 -34.96
C GLU A 61 -15.70 0.04 -34.72
N GLY A 62 -16.78 0.75 -35.01
CA GLY A 62 -18.13 0.23 -34.97
C GLY A 62 -19.01 0.76 -33.84
N ALA A 63 -18.51 1.59 -32.94
CA ALA A 63 -19.35 2.28 -31.98
C ALA A 63 -20.26 3.30 -32.68
N SER A 64 -21.51 3.39 -32.26
CA SER A 64 -22.42 4.43 -32.77
C SER A 64 -22.05 5.79 -32.16
N PRO A 65 -21.93 6.86 -32.96
CA PRO A 65 -21.62 8.20 -32.42
C PRO A 65 -22.72 8.72 -31.49
N ASN A 66 -23.91 8.14 -31.54
CA ASN A 66 -25.04 8.51 -30.68
C ASN A 66 -25.23 7.53 -29.52
N SER A 67 -24.33 6.58 -29.31
CA SER A 67 -24.43 5.67 -28.18
C SER A 67 -24.15 6.42 -26.87
N PRO A 68 -24.80 6.05 -25.75
CA PRO A 68 -24.50 6.63 -24.45
C PRO A 68 -23.03 6.52 -24.06
N LEU A 69 -22.33 5.46 -24.48
CA LEU A 69 -20.92 5.26 -24.19
C LEU A 69 -20.06 6.33 -24.87
N VAL A 70 -20.30 6.61 -26.14
CA VAL A 70 -19.56 7.65 -26.87
C VAL A 70 -19.92 9.04 -26.36
N THR A 71 -21.23 9.33 -26.25
CA THR A 71 -21.68 10.69 -25.90
C THR A 71 -21.39 11.10 -24.46
N LYS A 72 -21.24 10.15 -23.53
CA LYS A 72 -20.90 10.42 -22.12
C LYS A 72 -19.42 10.20 -21.80
N GLY A 73 -18.73 9.34 -22.55
CA GLY A 73 -17.41 8.82 -22.18
C GLY A 73 -16.24 9.37 -22.96
N VAL A 74 -16.45 9.74 -24.23
CA VAL A 74 -15.35 10.20 -25.11
C VAL A 74 -15.69 11.47 -25.90
N THR A 75 -16.87 12.03 -25.67
CA THR A 75 -17.20 13.37 -26.18
C THR A 75 -16.64 14.42 -25.20
N ASP A 76 -16.19 15.55 -25.74
CA ASP A 76 -15.67 16.63 -24.93
C ASP A 76 -16.77 17.25 -24.07
N HIS A 77 -16.62 17.08 -22.76
CA HIS A 77 -17.44 17.71 -21.75
C HIS A 77 -16.52 18.56 -20.85
N THR A 78 -16.44 19.84 -21.13
CA THR A 78 -15.45 20.71 -20.50
C THR A 78 -15.76 21.02 -19.04
N LEU A 79 -14.78 21.61 -18.34
CA LEU A 79 -14.99 22.13 -16.99
C LEU A 79 -16.12 23.17 -16.91
N ALA A 80 -16.41 23.91 -17.99
CA ALA A 80 -17.54 24.83 -18.04
C ALA A 80 -18.89 24.10 -17.96
N GLU A 81 -19.01 22.97 -18.64
CA GLU A 81 -20.19 22.10 -18.57
C GLU A 81 -20.32 21.47 -17.19
N PHE A 82 -19.20 21.00 -16.61
CA PHE A 82 -19.20 20.51 -15.22
C PHE A 82 -19.76 21.55 -14.24
N ARG A 83 -19.31 22.79 -14.34
CA ARG A 83 -19.81 23.91 -13.51
C ARG A 83 -21.31 24.15 -13.70
N GLU A 84 -21.76 24.10 -14.94
CA GLU A 84 -23.18 24.27 -15.25
C GLU A 84 -24.02 23.11 -14.70
N ASP A 85 -23.55 21.86 -14.81
CA ASP A 85 -24.23 20.70 -14.25
C ASP A 85 -24.31 20.75 -12.73
N VAL A 86 -23.24 21.15 -12.05
CA VAL A 86 -23.24 21.39 -10.60
C VAL A 86 -24.22 22.50 -10.22
N ALA A 87 -24.16 23.67 -10.89
CA ALA A 87 -24.99 24.82 -10.58
C ALA A 87 -26.50 24.54 -10.72
N ASN A 88 -26.86 23.63 -11.63
CA ASN A 88 -28.25 23.28 -11.93
C ASN A 88 -28.71 21.95 -11.31
N ASN A 89 -27.97 21.38 -10.35
CA ASN A 89 -28.26 20.06 -9.76
C ASN A 89 -28.39 18.93 -10.78
N ARG A 90 -27.59 18.96 -11.85
CA ARG A 90 -27.58 17.96 -12.93
C ARG A 90 -26.31 17.10 -12.92
N LEU A 91 -25.45 17.28 -11.92
CA LEU A 91 -24.22 16.48 -11.82
C LEU A 91 -24.60 14.98 -11.75
N PRO A 92 -24.05 14.12 -12.62
CA PRO A 92 -24.29 12.68 -12.56
C PRO A 92 -23.82 12.07 -11.24
N GLU A 93 -24.40 10.93 -10.87
CA GLU A 93 -24.04 10.18 -9.66
C GLU A 93 -22.56 9.77 -9.65
N VAL A 94 -22.02 9.45 -10.84
CA VAL A 94 -20.59 9.18 -11.01
C VAL A 94 -20.05 10.11 -12.10
N SER A 95 -19.08 10.93 -11.72
CA SER A 95 -18.44 11.90 -12.61
C SER A 95 -16.94 11.68 -12.62
N TRP A 96 -16.37 11.29 -13.76
CA TRP A 96 -14.92 11.27 -13.94
C TRP A 96 -14.47 12.59 -14.54
N ILE A 97 -13.31 13.09 -14.13
CA ILE A 97 -12.71 14.31 -14.66
C ILE A 97 -11.29 13.96 -15.06
N VAL A 98 -10.99 14.13 -16.34
CA VAL A 98 -9.65 14.02 -16.91
C VAL A 98 -9.15 15.42 -17.20
N ALA A 99 -8.03 15.82 -16.59
CA ALA A 99 -7.50 17.15 -16.75
C ALA A 99 -6.96 17.35 -18.18
N PRO A 100 -7.14 18.54 -18.79
CA PRO A 100 -6.41 18.89 -20.01
C PRO A 100 -4.91 18.89 -19.75
N TYR A 101 -4.11 18.65 -20.82
CA TYR A 101 -2.66 18.51 -20.78
C TYR A 101 -1.93 19.58 -19.95
N GLN A 102 -2.36 20.84 -20.04
CA GLN A 102 -1.76 21.92 -19.23
C GLN A 102 -1.90 21.69 -17.72
N TYR A 103 -2.88 20.93 -17.29
CA TYR A 103 -3.29 20.79 -15.87
C TYR A 103 -3.14 19.36 -15.35
N CYS A 104 -2.66 18.40 -16.17
CA CYS A 104 -2.61 16.99 -15.83
C CYS A 104 -1.43 16.62 -14.90
N GLU A 105 -0.49 17.53 -14.69
CA GLU A 105 0.72 17.33 -13.86
C GLU A 105 1.70 16.26 -14.40
N HIS A 106 1.53 15.81 -15.67
CA HIS A 106 2.58 15.06 -16.35
C HIS A 106 3.91 15.87 -16.33
N PRO A 107 5.12 15.26 -16.39
CA PRO A 107 6.40 15.97 -16.23
C PRO A 107 6.56 17.28 -17.00
N GLU A 108 5.86 17.46 -18.11
CA GLU A 108 5.89 18.68 -18.92
C GLU A 108 4.84 19.71 -18.49
N ALA A 109 3.87 19.35 -17.64
CA ALA A 109 2.84 20.21 -17.09
C ALA A 109 3.17 20.58 -15.64
N SER A 110 2.82 21.80 -15.24
CA SER A 110 3.18 22.29 -13.91
C SER A 110 2.20 21.80 -12.83
N PRO A 111 2.66 21.23 -11.71
CA PRO A 111 1.82 20.94 -10.55
C PRO A 111 1.09 22.17 -10.01
N ARG A 112 1.63 23.37 -10.24
CA ARG A 112 0.98 24.62 -9.89
C ARG A 112 -0.29 24.87 -10.70
N ASP A 113 -0.27 24.53 -11.98
CA ASP A 113 -1.42 24.66 -12.86
C ASP A 113 -2.46 23.57 -12.58
N GLY A 114 -2.00 22.35 -12.23
CA GLY A 114 -2.86 21.28 -11.74
C GLY A 114 -3.59 21.67 -10.45
N ALA A 115 -2.89 22.24 -9.47
CA ALA A 115 -3.49 22.75 -8.24
C ALA A 115 -4.56 23.82 -8.52
N TRP A 116 -4.33 24.71 -9.51
CA TRP A 116 -5.34 25.67 -9.94
C TRP A 116 -6.58 24.96 -10.51
N TYR A 117 -6.40 23.97 -11.37
CA TYR A 117 -7.51 23.22 -11.98
C TYR A 117 -8.34 22.47 -10.95
N ILE A 118 -7.69 21.77 -10.02
CA ILE A 118 -8.36 21.08 -8.89
C ILE A 118 -9.18 22.07 -8.07
N ASN A 119 -8.62 23.25 -7.79
CA ASN A 119 -9.36 24.28 -7.06
C ASN A 119 -10.60 24.75 -7.81
N GLN A 120 -10.55 24.88 -9.15
CA GLN A 120 -11.71 25.26 -9.95
C GLN A 120 -12.84 24.21 -9.86
N ILE A 121 -12.50 22.93 -9.72
CA ILE A 121 -13.48 21.85 -9.50
C ILE A 121 -14.08 21.99 -8.11
N LEU A 122 -13.26 22.13 -7.08
CA LEU A 122 -13.71 22.29 -5.70
C LEU A 122 -14.57 23.53 -5.49
N GLU A 123 -14.16 24.69 -6.05
CA GLU A 123 -14.96 25.93 -6.01
C GLU A 123 -16.35 25.73 -6.65
N SER A 124 -16.40 24.97 -7.75
CA SER A 124 -17.68 24.67 -8.41
C SER A 124 -18.57 23.82 -7.52
N LEU A 125 -18.05 22.77 -6.91
CA LEU A 125 -18.79 21.87 -6.03
C LEU A 125 -19.33 22.61 -4.79
N VAL A 126 -18.48 23.37 -4.11
CA VAL A 126 -18.88 24.08 -2.87
C VAL A 126 -19.79 25.27 -3.12
N ALA A 127 -19.80 25.82 -4.34
CA ALA A 127 -20.74 26.87 -4.74
C ALA A 127 -22.20 26.39 -4.72
N ASN A 128 -22.43 25.09 -4.82
CA ASN A 128 -23.77 24.49 -4.66
C ASN A 128 -23.80 23.58 -3.41
N PRO A 129 -24.27 24.07 -2.26
CA PRO A 129 -24.30 23.30 -1.01
C PRO A 129 -25.15 22.02 -1.09
N GLU A 130 -26.17 21.98 -1.95
CA GLU A 130 -26.99 20.78 -2.13
C GLU A 130 -26.18 19.66 -2.82
N VAL A 131 -25.39 19.99 -3.82
CA VAL A 131 -24.50 19.04 -4.50
C VAL A 131 -23.35 18.66 -3.55
N TRP A 132 -22.66 19.65 -2.97
CA TRP A 132 -21.51 19.43 -2.10
C TRP A 132 -21.82 18.52 -0.91
N SER A 133 -22.96 18.73 -0.25
CA SER A 133 -23.37 17.94 0.92
C SER A 133 -23.51 16.43 0.64
N LYS A 134 -23.53 16.02 -0.63
CA LYS A 134 -23.72 14.64 -1.10
C LYS A 134 -22.50 14.13 -1.89
N THR A 135 -21.41 14.91 -1.96
CA THR A 135 -20.28 14.61 -2.85
C THR A 135 -19.10 13.99 -2.08
N VAL A 136 -18.56 12.94 -2.65
CA VAL A 136 -17.20 12.44 -2.37
C VAL A 136 -16.33 12.79 -3.58
N PHE A 137 -15.36 13.67 -3.38
CA PHE A 137 -14.38 14.01 -4.40
C PHE A 137 -13.11 13.21 -4.15
N ILE A 138 -12.74 12.37 -5.11
CA ILE A 138 -11.56 11.51 -5.09
C ILE A 138 -10.54 12.11 -6.05
N LEU A 139 -9.43 12.62 -5.54
CA LEU A 139 -8.29 13.03 -6.35
C LEU A 139 -7.29 11.87 -6.35
N ASN A 140 -7.21 11.19 -7.48
CA ASN A 140 -6.40 9.99 -7.65
C ASN A 140 -5.41 10.20 -8.79
N TYR A 141 -4.12 10.13 -8.47
CA TYR A 141 -3.07 10.16 -9.48
C TYR A 141 -2.96 8.79 -10.15
N ASP A 142 -2.70 8.76 -11.43
CA ASP A 142 -2.60 7.55 -12.24
C ASP A 142 -1.26 6.84 -12.06
N GLU A 143 -0.17 7.59 -11.97
CA GLU A 143 1.17 7.06 -11.78
C GLU A 143 2.03 7.94 -10.86
N ASN A 144 3.22 7.48 -10.56
CA ASN A 144 4.15 8.13 -9.63
C ASN A 144 5.07 9.17 -10.28
N ASP A 145 4.94 9.40 -11.58
CA ASP A 145 5.73 10.36 -12.35
C ASP A 145 7.27 10.19 -12.21
N GLY A 146 7.73 8.94 -12.08
CA GLY A 146 9.14 8.62 -11.80
C GLY A 146 9.58 8.88 -10.35
N LEU A 147 8.71 9.39 -9.50
CA LEU A 147 8.94 9.60 -8.08
C LEU A 147 8.39 8.42 -7.27
N PHE A 148 9.20 7.81 -6.44
CA PHE A 148 8.78 6.71 -5.57
C PHE A 148 9.51 6.79 -4.24
N ASP A 149 8.86 6.29 -3.21
CA ASP A 149 9.34 6.34 -1.83
C ASP A 149 9.98 5.01 -1.37
N HIS A 150 10.19 4.88 -0.06
CA HIS A 150 10.82 3.73 0.58
C HIS A 150 9.90 2.52 0.78
N VAL A 151 8.59 2.65 0.53
CA VAL A 151 7.64 1.54 0.75
C VAL A 151 7.64 0.62 -0.44
N VAL A 152 8.03 -0.64 -0.21
CA VAL A 152 7.94 -1.68 -1.25
C VAL A 152 6.48 -2.02 -1.49
N PRO A 153 5.99 -1.88 -2.73
CA PRO A 153 4.59 -2.17 -3.03
C PRO A 153 4.25 -3.65 -2.81
N PRO A 154 3.04 -3.95 -2.33
CA PRO A 154 2.54 -5.31 -2.28
C PRO A 154 2.62 -6.00 -3.64
N MET A 155 3.10 -7.23 -3.63
CA MET A 155 3.29 -8.03 -4.83
C MET A 155 3.11 -9.51 -4.47
N PRO A 156 2.40 -10.31 -5.27
CA PRO A 156 2.24 -11.71 -4.97
C PRO A 156 3.56 -12.49 -5.13
N PRO A 157 3.76 -13.55 -4.35
CA PRO A 157 4.94 -14.41 -4.49
C PRO A 157 4.84 -15.31 -5.72
N LEU A 158 5.99 -15.66 -6.30
CA LEU A 158 6.10 -16.68 -7.33
C LEU A 158 6.08 -18.08 -6.68
N THR A 159 4.90 -18.62 -6.40
CA THR A 159 4.72 -19.86 -5.62
C THR A 159 5.00 -21.14 -6.40
N GLN A 160 4.97 -21.09 -7.73
CA GLN A 160 5.05 -22.28 -8.59
C GLN A 160 6.46 -22.56 -9.13
N GLN A 161 7.46 -21.75 -8.78
CA GLN A 161 8.83 -21.96 -9.22
C GLN A 161 9.63 -22.79 -8.20
N THR A 162 10.63 -23.52 -8.68
CA THR A 162 11.55 -24.35 -7.87
C THR A 162 12.25 -23.56 -6.73
N ASN A 163 12.29 -22.23 -6.84
CA ASN A 163 12.79 -21.31 -5.84
C ASN A 163 11.66 -20.38 -5.37
N ALA A 164 10.56 -20.95 -4.86
CA ALA A 164 9.44 -20.18 -4.33
C ALA A 164 9.94 -19.10 -3.39
N GLN A 165 9.64 -17.83 -3.74
CA GLN A 165 10.08 -16.65 -2.97
C GLN A 165 8.96 -16.16 -2.06
N GLY A 166 8.32 -17.09 -1.33
CA GLY A 166 7.26 -16.80 -0.39
C GLY A 166 6.01 -17.66 -0.57
N LEU A 167 4.98 -17.34 0.18
CA LEU A 167 3.72 -18.08 0.23
C LEU A 167 2.51 -17.14 0.20
N VAL A 168 1.36 -17.73 -0.11
CA VAL A 168 0.06 -17.06 -0.09
C VAL A 168 -0.96 -17.97 0.60
N SER A 169 -1.92 -17.38 1.28
CA SER A 169 -3.03 -18.13 1.89
C SER A 169 -3.73 -19.02 0.87
N PRO A 170 -4.11 -20.25 1.22
CA PRO A 170 -4.66 -21.23 0.28
C PRO A 170 -5.90 -20.75 -0.49
N ASP A 171 -6.72 -19.91 0.13
CA ASP A 171 -7.92 -19.32 -0.47
C ASP A 171 -7.61 -18.30 -1.59
N LEU A 172 -6.39 -17.78 -1.64
CA LEU A 172 -5.95 -16.82 -2.66
C LEU A 172 -5.19 -17.47 -3.82
N LEU A 173 -4.81 -18.75 -3.70
CA LEU A 173 -3.96 -19.44 -4.69
C LEU A 173 -4.58 -19.44 -6.10
N ALA A 174 -5.88 -19.68 -6.21
CA ALA A 174 -6.58 -19.74 -7.51
C ALA A 174 -6.70 -18.37 -8.21
N ALA A 175 -6.53 -17.28 -7.45
CA ALA A 175 -6.65 -15.91 -7.96
C ALA A 175 -5.30 -15.30 -8.36
N LEU A 176 -4.19 -16.02 -8.18
CA LEU A 176 -2.87 -15.47 -8.45
C LEU A 176 -2.51 -15.38 -9.93
N ASP A 177 -3.08 -16.23 -10.79
CA ASP A 177 -2.71 -16.24 -12.21
C ASP A 177 -3.01 -14.90 -12.89
N ASP A 178 -4.03 -14.16 -12.45
CA ASP A 178 -4.38 -12.83 -12.96
C ASP A 178 -3.40 -11.73 -12.50
N GLU A 179 -2.52 -12.01 -11.53
CA GLU A 179 -1.49 -11.09 -11.05
C GLU A 179 -0.11 -11.35 -11.67
N PHE A 180 -0.04 -12.19 -12.69
CA PHE A 180 1.20 -12.48 -13.40
C PHE A 180 1.07 -12.17 -14.88
N ILE A 181 2.13 -11.60 -15.43
CA ILE A 181 2.32 -11.45 -16.87
C ILE A 181 3.42 -12.41 -17.34
N ASP A 182 3.16 -13.11 -18.43
CA ASP A 182 4.19 -13.93 -19.08
C ASP A 182 4.98 -13.06 -20.07
N MET A 183 6.15 -12.60 -19.63
CA MET A 183 7.01 -11.72 -20.42
C MET A 183 7.54 -12.36 -21.70
N ASP A 184 7.50 -13.69 -21.82
CA ASP A 184 7.90 -14.37 -23.05
C ASP A 184 6.88 -14.15 -24.19
N GLN A 185 5.63 -13.81 -23.84
CA GLN A 185 4.59 -13.41 -24.81
C GLN A 185 4.74 -11.96 -25.27
N TYR A 186 5.53 -11.15 -24.56
CA TYR A 186 5.73 -9.71 -24.81
C TYR A 186 7.22 -9.37 -24.98
N PRO A 187 7.90 -9.91 -26.00
CA PRO A 187 9.36 -9.79 -26.13
C PRO A 187 9.83 -8.32 -26.29
N TYR A 188 8.96 -7.42 -26.76
CA TYR A 188 9.31 -6.00 -26.92
C TYR A 188 9.26 -5.22 -25.58
N GLU A 189 8.50 -5.72 -24.61
CA GLU A 189 8.40 -5.15 -23.26
C GLU A 189 9.46 -5.75 -22.31
N ARG A 190 10.12 -6.83 -22.74
CA ARG A 190 11.15 -7.53 -21.98
C ARG A 190 12.46 -6.71 -21.96
N ARG A 191 12.52 -5.73 -21.07
CA ARG A 191 13.70 -4.88 -20.88
C ARG A 191 14.38 -5.24 -19.56
N PRO A 192 15.66 -5.65 -19.56
CA PRO A 192 16.38 -5.89 -18.33
C PRO A 192 16.54 -4.57 -17.56
N LEU A 193 15.97 -4.51 -16.37
CA LEU A 193 16.12 -3.38 -15.44
C LEU A 193 17.56 -3.30 -14.90
N VAL A 194 18.25 -4.44 -14.84
CA VAL A 194 19.66 -4.55 -14.47
C VAL A 194 20.40 -5.17 -15.65
N PRO A 195 21.54 -4.59 -16.09
CA PRO A 195 22.34 -5.17 -17.17
C PRO A 195 22.67 -6.65 -16.89
N GLY A 196 22.32 -7.53 -17.85
CA GLY A 196 22.53 -8.98 -17.74
C GLY A 196 21.43 -9.74 -17.00
N SER A 197 20.39 -9.10 -16.47
CA SER A 197 19.19 -9.79 -15.99
C SER A 197 18.28 -10.13 -17.17
N ASP A 198 17.57 -11.25 -17.06
CA ASP A 198 16.56 -11.66 -18.02
C ASP A 198 15.19 -11.70 -17.32
N PRO A 199 14.30 -10.71 -17.58
CA PRO A 199 12.97 -10.67 -16.99
C PRO A 199 11.97 -11.59 -17.71
N GLY A 200 12.42 -12.68 -18.35
CA GLY A 200 11.56 -13.64 -19.03
C GLY A 200 10.70 -14.47 -18.08
N GLY A 201 9.76 -15.23 -18.67
CA GLY A 201 8.80 -16.05 -17.95
C GLY A 201 7.74 -15.24 -17.20
N LYS A 202 7.02 -15.90 -16.30
CA LYS A 202 5.98 -15.27 -15.49
C LYS A 202 6.60 -14.30 -14.47
N GLN A 203 6.15 -13.04 -14.52
CA GLN A 203 6.53 -11.98 -13.58
C GLN A 203 5.29 -11.44 -12.86
N PRO A 204 5.38 -11.16 -11.54
CA PRO A 204 4.26 -10.58 -10.82
C PRO A 204 4.06 -9.11 -11.20
N ILE A 205 2.81 -8.68 -11.33
CA ILE A 205 2.45 -7.29 -11.58
C ILE A 205 2.45 -6.51 -10.24
N GLY A 206 1.64 -6.96 -9.27
CA GLY A 206 1.50 -6.28 -7.99
C GLY A 206 0.82 -4.91 -8.09
N LEU A 207 1.02 -4.08 -7.06
CA LEU A 207 0.33 -2.79 -6.96
C LEU A 207 1.10 -1.61 -7.59
N GLY A 208 2.39 -1.79 -7.89
CA GLY A 208 3.24 -0.70 -8.35
C GLY A 208 3.67 0.28 -7.24
N ALA A 209 4.48 1.27 -7.60
CA ALA A 209 4.90 2.33 -6.67
C ALA A 209 3.70 3.15 -6.19
N ARG A 210 3.79 3.67 -4.96
CA ARG A 210 2.70 4.48 -4.40
C ARG A 210 2.51 5.78 -5.17
N VAL A 211 1.25 6.18 -5.30
CA VAL A 211 0.83 7.47 -5.87
C VAL A 211 0.00 8.24 -4.83
N PRO A 212 -0.08 9.57 -4.93
CA PRO A 212 -0.95 10.35 -4.05
C PRO A 212 -2.43 10.02 -4.25
N LEU A 213 -3.18 9.97 -3.14
CA LEU A 213 -4.64 9.84 -3.14
C LEU A 213 -5.21 10.76 -2.06
N LEU A 214 -6.10 11.67 -2.46
CA LEU A 214 -6.79 12.57 -1.54
C LEU A 214 -8.31 12.37 -1.64
N LEU A 215 -8.95 12.24 -0.49
CA LEU A 215 -10.39 12.09 -0.37
C LEU A 215 -10.97 13.34 0.28
N ILE A 216 -11.67 14.15 -0.50
CA ILE A 216 -12.18 15.46 -0.09
C ILE A 216 -13.70 15.41 -0.07
N SER A 217 -14.29 15.48 1.12
CA SER A 217 -15.72 15.23 1.29
C SER A 217 -16.19 15.74 2.66
N PRO A 218 -17.48 16.04 2.83
CA PRO A 218 -18.06 16.32 4.15
C PRO A 218 -17.81 15.21 5.20
N TRP A 219 -17.50 13.98 4.79
CA TRP A 219 -17.23 12.84 5.67
C TRP A 219 -15.74 12.53 5.89
N SER A 220 -14.83 13.31 5.29
CA SER A 220 -13.37 13.12 5.45
C SER A 220 -12.64 14.34 5.99
N THR A 221 -13.36 15.38 6.43
CA THR A 221 -12.78 16.62 6.95
C THR A 221 -11.96 16.38 8.22
N GLY A 222 -10.84 17.13 8.40
CA GLY A 222 -10.02 17.11 9.61
C GLY A 222 -8.58 16.66 9.42
N GLY A 223 -8.10 16.55 8.19
CA GLY A 223 -6.69 16.20 7.91
C GLY A 223 -6.31 14.78 8.33
N TRP A 224 -7.25 13.84 8.18
CA TRP A 224 -7.07 12.44 8.53
C TRP A 224 -6.10 11.72 7.59
N VAL A 225 -5.34 10.77 8.13
CA VAL A 225 -4.62 9.76 7.36
C VAL A 225 -5.31 8.40 7.49
N CYS A 226 -5.27 7.61 6.41
CA CYS A 226 -5.74 6.23 6.40
C CYS A 226 -4.63 5.36 5.81
N SER A 227 -4.01 4.54 6.64
CA SER A 227 -2.86 3.70 6.24
C SER A 227 -3.29 2.27 5.84
N GLN A 228 -4.56 2.06 5.50
CA GLN A 228 -4.96 0.84 4.81
C GLN A 228 -4.35 0.81 3.41
N THR A 229 -3.97 -0.37 2.95
CA THR A 229 -3.49 -0.55 1.57
C THR A 229 -4.64 -0.34 0.60
N PHE A 230 -4.44 0.56 -0.36
CA PHE A 230 -5.34 0.84 -1.47
C PHE A 230 -4.60 0.76 -2.79
N ASP A 231 -5.34 0.54 -3.88
CA ASP A 231 -4.86 0.67 -5.25
C ASP A 231 -5.95 1.30 -6.15
N HIS A 232 -5.72 1.39 -7.44
CA HIS A 232 -6.72 1.95 -8.36
C HIS A 232 -8.04 1.17 -8.37
N THR A 233 -8.00 -0.15 -8.09
CA THR A 233 -9.24 -0.94 -8.00
C THR A 233 -10.08 -0.59 -6.77
N SER A 234 -9.48 0.05 -5.77
CA SER A 234 -10.19 0.52 -4.58
C SER A 234 -11.26 1.56 -4.89
N VAL A 235 -11.07 2.37 -5.93
CA VAL A 235 -12.09 3.32 -6.41
C VAL A 235 -13.30 2.57 -6.96
N LEU A 236 -13.08 1.51 -7.74
CA LEU A 236 -14.16 0.67 -8.25
C LEU A 236 -14.86 -0.10 -7.12
N GLN A 237 -14.11 -0.62 -6.15
CA GLN A 237 -14.69 -1.27 -4.97
C GLN A 237 -15.53 -0.30 -4.13
N PHE A 238 -15.15 0.98 -4.07
CA PHE A 238 -15.97 2.02 -3.44
C PHE A 238 -17.30 2.23 -4.18
N LEU A 239 -17.27 2.25 -5.52
CA LEU A 239 -18.48 2.32 -6.34
C LEU A 239 -19.34 1.05 -6.18
N GLU A 240 -18.72 -0.13 -6.08
CA GLU A 240 -19.43 -1.37 -5.75
C GLU A 240 -20.17 -1.26 -4.41
N ALA A 241 -19.48 -0.78 -3.37
CA ALA A 241 -20.09 -0.58 -2.05
C ALA A 241 -21.25 0.42 -2.08
N ARG A 242 -21.20 1.42 -2.95
CA ARG A 242 -22.23 2.46 -3.08
C ARG A 242 -23.44 2.02 -3.91
N PHE A 243 -23.23 1.28 -4.99
CA PHE A 243 -24.26 1.00 -6.00
C PHE A 243 -24.63 -0.48 -6.10
N ASP A 244 -23.94 -1.38 -5.37
CA ASP A 244 -24.12 -2.83 -5.45
C ASP A 244 -23.90 -3.39 -6.87
N ILE A 245 -22.98 -2.79 -7.63
CA ILE A 245 -22.61 -3.18 -9.00
C ILE A 245 -21.19 -3.73 -8.99
N ARG A 246 -21.05 -5.04 -9.06
CA ARG A 246 -19.74 -5.70 -8.94
C ARG A 246 -18.92 -5.60 -10.24
N GLU A 247 -17.60 -5.34 -10.08
CA GLU A 247 -16.58 -5.49 -11.12
C GLU A 247 -15.91 -6.88 -11.02
N PRO A 248 -16.29 -7.85 -11.86
CA PRO A 248 -15.76 -9.21 -11.75
C PRO A 248 -14.28 -9.33 -12.12
N ASN A 249 -13.71 -8.34 -12.84
CA ASN A 249 -12.31 -8.35 -13.26
C ASN A 249 -11.34 -7.99 -12.11
N ILE A 250 -11.84 -7.52 -10.97
CA ILE A 250 -11.01 -7.38 -9.76
C ILE A 250 -10.89 -8.75 -9.11
N ASN A 251 -9.70 -9.33 -9.16
CA ASN A 251 -9.45 -10.67 -8.65
C ASN A 251 -9.46 -10.75 -7.12
N GLN A 252 -9.49 -11.95 -6.57
CA GLN A 252 -9.60 -12.17 -5.13
C GLN A 252 -8.35 -11.75 -4.36
N TRP A 253 -7.16 -11.81 -4.96
CA TRP A 253 -5.94 -11.34 -4.29
C TRP A 253 -6.01 -9.83 -4.06
N ARG A 254 -6.35 -9.03 -5.08
CA ARG A 254 -6.51 -7.57 -4.93
C ARG A 254 -7.59 -7.21 -3.93
N ARG A 255 -8.74 -7.89 -3.99
CA ARG A 255 -9.83 -7.68 -3.00
C ARG A 255 -9.44 -8.02 -1.58
N SER A 256 -8.52 -8.96 -1.39
CA SER A 256 -8.01 -9.30 -0.06
C SER A 256 -7.03 -8.25 0.47
N ILE A 257 -6.10 -7.79 -0.38
CA ILE A 257 -5.00 -6.90 0.02
C ILE A 257 -5.43 -5.43 0.01
N CYS A 258 -6.29 -5.02 -0.94
CA CYS A 258 -6.70 -3.64 -1.12
C CYS A 258 -8.09 -3.39 -0.54
N GLY A 259 -8.22 -2.34 0.27
CA GLY A 259 -9.52 -1.89 0.80
C GLY A 259 -10.38 -1.19 -0.26
N ASP A 260 -11.63 -0.93 0.11
CA ASP A 260 -12.65 -0.30 -0.73
C ASP A 260 -12.82 1.22 -0.46
N LEU A 261 -11.86 1.86 0.13
CA LEU A 261 -11.85 3.26 0.58
C LEU A 261 -12.82 3.59 1.73
N THR A 262 -13.78 2.77 2.08
CA THR A 262 -14.80 3.11 3.10
C THR A 262 -14.18 3.42 4.46
N ALA A 263 -13.06 2.78 4.81
CA ALA A 263 -12.35 3.03 6.07
C ALA A 263 -11.78 4.46 6.18
N ALA A 264 -11.63 5.18 5.07
CA ALA A 264 -11.10 6.54 5.06
C ALA A 264 -12.15 7.60 5.42
N PHE A 265 -13.43 7.24 5.47
CA PHE A 265 -14.54 8.14 5.75
C PHE A 265 -15.18 7.88 7.12
N ASP A 266 -15.85 8.89 7.66
CA ASP A 266 -16.75 8.77 8.80
C ASP A 266 -18.21 8.93 8.35
N PHE A 267 -18.74 7.90 7.70
CA PHE A 267 -20.14 7.91 7.26
C PHE A 267 -21.15 7.76 8.40
N ALA A 268 -20.71 7.34 9.58
CA ALA A 268 -21.56 7.23 10.77
C ALA A 268 -21.69 8.54 11.54
N GLY A 269 -20.72 9.44 11.38
CA GLY A 269 -20.67 10.73 12.02
C GLY A 269 -21.51 11.79 11.29
N THR A 270 -21.56 12.99 11.88
CA THR A 270 -22.21 14.15 11.26
C THR A 270 -21.30 14.71 10.17
N PRO A 271 -21.76 14.79 8.89
CA PRO A 271 -20.95 15.35 7.82
C PRO A 271 -20.66 16.84 8.08
N ASN A 272 -19.42 17.25 7.83
CA ASN A 272 -19.02 18.66 7.91
C ASN A 272 -18.80 19.21 6.49
N PRO A 273 -19.75 19.97 5.93
CA PRO A 273 -19.63 20.53 4.59
C PRO A 273 -18.75 21.79 4.52
N ALA A 274 -18.23 22.29 5.65
CA ALA A 274 -17.37 23.46 5.64
C ALA A 274 -16.05 23.13 4.94
N ILE A 275 -15.63 24.04 4.06
CA ILE A 275 -14.33 23.99 3.38
C ILE A 275 -13.62 25.32 3.60
N GLU A 276 -12.38 25.26 4.04
CA GLU A 276 -11.56 26.46 4.14
C GLU A 276 -11.09 26.88 2.75
N LYS A 277 -11.05 28.19 2.50
CA LYS A 277 -10.54 28.71 1.25
C LYS A 277 -9.03 28.50 1.20
N ILE A 278 -8.59 27.64 0.27
CA ILE A 278 -7.17 27.39 0.02
C ILE A 278 -6.61 28.50 -0.88
N PRO A 279 -5.45 29.08 -0.56
CA PRO A 279 -4.76 30.00 -1.48
C PRO A 279 -4.40 29.27 -2.78
N VAL A 280 -4.80 29.84 -3.91
CA VAL A 280 -4.59 29.23 -5.21
C VAL A 280 -3.50 29.98 -5.96
N PRO A 281 -2.47 29.32 -6.49
CA PRO A 281 -1.47 29.96 -7.31
C PRO A 281 -2.07 30.45 -8.64
N ALA A 282 -1.50 31.53 -9.20
CA ALA A 282 -1.86 31.95 -10.55
C ALA A 282 -1.35 30.92 -11.57
N VAL A 283 -2.13 30.69 -12.61
CA VAL A 283 -1.74 29.84 -13.75
C VAL A 283 -0.47 30.38 -14.41
N LEU A 284 0.42 29.50 -14.82
CA LEU A 284 1.62 29.86 -15.56
C LEU A 284 1.28 30.19 -17.03
N ALA A 285 1.97 31.18 -17.60
CA ALA A 285 1.72 31.61 -18.97
C ALA A 285 2.30 30.65 -20.03
N SER A 286 3.09 29.66 -19.65
CA SER A 286 3.82 28.78 -20.55
C SER A 286 3.84 27.35 -20.01
N LEU A 287 3.55 26.40 -20.90
CA LEU A 287 3.62 24.96 -20.60
C LEU A 287 5.07 24.48 -20.35
N HIS A 288 6.05 25.09 -21.02
CA HIS A 288 7.43 24.67 -20.91
C HIS A 288 8.16 25.50 -19.87
N GLN A 289 8.29 24.95 -18.68
CA GLN A 289 9.26 25.44 -17.72
C GLN A 289 10.62 24.85 -18.07
N PRO A 290 11.68 25.66 -18.17
CA PRO A 290 13.01 25.11 -18.28
C PRO A 290 13.32 24.34 -17.00
N TYR A 291 13.56 23.05 -17.12
CA TYR A 291 14.02 22.23 -16.00
C TYR A 291 15.40 22.74 -15.59
N SER A 292 15.48 23.38 -14.45
CA SER A 292 16.75 23.66 -13.80
C SER A 292 16.79 22.91 -12.49
N VAL A 293 17.71 21.98 -12.37
CA VAL A 293 18.03 21.38 -11.09
C VAL A 293 18.62 22.49 -10.20
N PRO A 294 18.12 22.73 -8.99
CA PRO A 294 18.69 23.71 -8.09
C PRO A 294 20.17 23.43 -7.82
N ASP A 295 20.99 24.48 -7.80
CA ASP A 295 22.43 24.36 -7.50
C ASP A 295 22.67 23.75 -6.11
N VAL A 296 21.77 24.01 -5.17
CA VAL A 296 21.78 23.43 -3.82
C VAL A 296 20.54 22.55 -3.69
N GLN A 297 20.78 21.27 -3.49
CA GLN A 297 19.72 20.28 -3.27
C GLN A 297 19.70 19.86 -1.79
N SER A 298 18.51 19.70 -1.24
CA SER A 298 18.32 19.18 0.12
C SER A 298 17.11 18.22 0.11
N MET A 299 17.18 17.22 0.98
CA MET A 299 16.01 16.36 1.21
C MET A 299 14.88 17.19 1.83
N PRO A 300 13.64 17.01 1.38
CA PRO A 300 12.49 17.61 2.05
C PRO A 300 12.43 17.14 3.50
N GLN A 301 12.08 18.05 4.40
CA GLN A 301 11.83 17.71 5.79
C GLN A 301 10.34 17.44 6.00
N GLN A 302 10.06 16.41 6.77
CA GLN A 302 8.70 16.13 7.19
C GLN A 302 8.18 17.24 8.11
N GLU A 303 6.95 17.71 7.88
CA GLU A 303 6.32 18.64 8.83
C GLU A 303 6.18 18.00 10.22
N PRO A 304 6.52 18.72 11.29
CA PRO A 304 6.43 18.19 12.64
C PRO A 304 4.98 17.97 13.09
N GLY A 305 4.78 17.04 14.02
CA GLY A 305 3.49 16.74 14.62
C GLY A 305 2.84 15.48 14.05
N THR A 306 1.76 15.05 14.71
CA THR A 306 0.95 13.90 14.30
C THR A 306 -0.31 14.35 13.59
N ARG A 307 -0.90 13.45 12.80
CA ARG A 307 -2.23 13.61 12.18
C ARG A 307 -3.21 12.63 12.83
N PRO A 308 -4.50 12.96 12.89
CA PRO A 308 -5.50 11.96 13.26
C PRO A 308 -5.48 10.81 12.25
N ALA A 309 -5.53 9.56 12.73
CA ALA A 309 -5.49 8.37 11.90
C ALA A 309 -6.77 7.56 12.01
N ARG A 310 -7.26 7.05 10.89
CA ARG A 310 -8.42 6.16 10.83
C ARG A 310 -8.08 4.80 11.42
N ALA A 311 -9.07 4.17 12.05
CA ALA A 311 -8.97 2.79 12.48
C ALA A 311 -8.76 1.87 11.26
N LEU A 312 -7.87 0.90 11.40
CA LEU A 312 -7.52 -0.02 10.32
C LEU A 312 -8.03 -1.43 10.61
N PRO A 313 -8.26 -2.24 9.58
CA PRO A 313 -8.78 -3.59 9.72
C PRO A 313 -7.70 -4.65 10.03
N TYR A 314 -6.50 -4.24 10.44
CA TYR A 314 -5.35 -5.13 10.63
C TYR A 314 -5.22 -5.63 12.07
N SER A 315 -4.83 -6.89 12.22
CA SER A 315 -4.34 -7.49 13.45
C SER A 315 -3.33 -8.56 13.07
N LEU A 316 -2.05 -8.17 13.03
CA LEU A 316 -0.98 -8.92 12.41
C LEU A 316 0.08 -9.26 13.46
N THR A 317 0.45 -10.54 13.55
CA THR A 317 1.57 -10.96 14.38
C THR A 317 2.49 -11.91 13.61
N THR A 318 3.73 -11.98 14.04
CA THR A 318 4.68 -13.00 13.61
C THR A 318 5.38 -13.58 14.82
N SER A 319 5.68 -14.87 14.75
CA SER A 319 6.51 -15.56 15.73
C SER A 319 7.58 -16.39 15.03
N SER A 320 8.60 -16.79 15.78
CA SER A 320 9.66 -17.64 15.25
C SER A 320 9.86 -18.89 16.10
N ARG A 321 10.36 -19.93 15.46
CA ARG A 321 10.83 -21.15 16.15
C ARG A 321 12.01 -21.75 15.42
N ILE A 322 12.95 -22.31 16.17
CA ILE A 322 14.13 -22.98 15.64
C ILE A 322 13.98 -24.49 15.82
N GLU A 323 14.35 -25.24 14.80
CA GLU A 323 14.56 -26.69 14.88
C GLU A 323 16.08 -26.97 14.84
N PRO A 324 16.77 -27.04 15.98
CA PRO A 324 18.22 -27.18 15.99
C PRO A 324 18.74 -28.43 15.29
N ALA A 325 17.98 -29.53 15.33
CA ALA A 325 18.34 -30.80 14.72
C ALA A 325 18.35 -30.75 13.18
N THR A 326 17.50 -29.94 12.58
CA THR A 326 17.39 -29.80 11.11
C THR A 326 18.03 -28.52 10.59
N GLY A 327 18.34 -27.57 11.48
CA GLY A 327 18.83 -26.25 11.12
C GLY A 327 17.78 -25.39 10.41
N ARG A 328 16.51 -25.65 10.68
CA ARG A 328 15.42 -24.83 10.13
C ARG A 328 15.04 -23.74 11.12
N PHE A 329 14.95 -22.53 10.58
CA PHE A 329 14.37 -21.37 11.26
C PHE A 329 13.03 -21.09 10.63
N TRP A 330 11.96 -21.25 11.40
CA TRP A 330 10.58 -21.05 10.98
C TRP A 330 10.10 -19.67 11.37
N ILE A 331 9.26 -19.08 10.55
CA ILE A 331 8.46 -17.90 10.85
C ILE A 331 7.01 -18.25 10.57
N ASP A 332 6.18 -17.98 11.58
CA ASP A 332 4.74 -18.14 11.51
C ASP A 332 4.13 -16.74 11.40
N PHE A 333 3.29 -16.51 10.40
CA PHE A 333 2.52 -15.29 10.17
C PHE A 333 1.08 -15.55 10.60
N GLU A 334 0.52 -14.64 11.38
CA GLU A 334 -0.88 -14.71 11.77
C GLU A 334 -1.56 -13.37 11.41
N ASN A 335 -2.70 -13.45 10.76
CA ASN A 335 -3.60 -12.34 10.49
C ASN A 335 -4.96 -12.65 11.11
N SER A 336 -5.23 -12.14 12.30
CA SER A 336 -6.54 -12.22 12.96
C SER A 336 -7.44 -11.02 12.63
N GLY A 337 -6.98 -10.13 11.76
CA GLY A 337 -7.72 -8.96 11.29
C GLY A 337 -8.83 -9.27 10.29
N LYS A 338 -9.43 -8.21 9.75
CA LYS A 338 -10.57 -8.27 8.80
C LYS A 338 -10.17 -8.03 7.34
N ALA A 339 -8.94 -7.60 7.07
CA ALA A 339 -8.39 -7.42 5.73
C ALA A 339 -7.14 -8.27 5.57
N GLY A 340 -6.84 -8.70 4.35
CA GLY A 340 -5.59 -9.36 4.04
C GLY A 340 -4.40 -8.41 4.14
N ALA A 341 -3.22 -8.96 4.32
CA ALA A 341 -1.99 -8.20 4.42
C ALA A 341 -0.88 -8.84 3.58
N ALA A 342 -0.11 -7.99 2.92
CA ALA A 342 1.10 -8.40 2.22
C ALA A 342 2.33 -8.09 3.07
N PHE A 343 3.26 -9.04 3.10
CA PHE A 343 4.52 -8.89 3.80
C PHE A 343 5.68 -9.19 2.86
N TYR A 344 6.83 -8.62 3.17
CA TYR A 344 8.09 -9.09 2.60
C TYR A 344 9.13 -9.31 3.70
N ALA A 345 9.88 -10.39 3.55
CA ALA A 345 10.93 -10.78 4.48
C ALA A 345 12.29 -10.73 3.80
N ARG A 346 13.24 -10.05 4.43
CA ARG A 346 14.62 -9.91 3.95
C ARG A 346 15.55 -10.74 4.82
N ASN A 347 16.52 -11.37 4.17
CA ASN A 347 17.60 -12.10 4.83
C ASN A 347 18.84 -11.20 4.93
N GLY A 348 19.13 -10.71 6.13
CA GLY A 348 20.29 -9.85 6.39
C GLY A 348 21.63 -10.56 6.27
N ILE A 349 21.66 -11.90 6.39
CA ILE A 349 22.88 -12.71 6.14
C ILE A 349 23.19 -12.78 4.63
N LEU A 350 22.16 -12.77 3.80
CA LEU A 350 22.26 -12.87 2.34
C LEU A 350 21.51 -11.70 1.69
N PRO A 351 21.99 -10.45 1.85
CA PRO A 351 21.27 -9.25 1.45
C PRO A 351 21.08 -9.12 -0.06
N GLN A 352 21.82 -9.88 -0.87
CA GLN A 352 21.68 -9.94 -2.32
C GLN A 352 20.56 -10.88 -2.78
N GLU A 353 20.02 -11.74 -1.89
CA GLU A 353 18.85 -12.54 -2.21
C GLU A 353 17.62 -11.66 -2.32
N PRO A 354 16.73 -11.89 -3.31
CA PRO A 354 15.46 -11.22 -3.36
C PRO A 354 14.64 -11.46 -2.08
N PRO A 355 13.89 -10.47 -1.59
CA PRO A 355 13.04 -10.68 -0.44
C PRO A 355 11.95 -11.72 -0.75
N ARG A 356 11.61 -12.55 0.24
CA ARG A 356 10.42 -13.41 0.14
C ARG A 356 9.18 -12.59 0.39
N ARG A 357 8.10 -12.90 -0.32
CA ARG A 357 6.82 -12.20 -0.25
C ARG A 357 5.75 -13.11 0.27
N TYR A 358 4.85 -12.57 1.08
CA TYR A 358 3.75 -13.32 1.68
C TYR A 358 2.48 -12.50 1.54
N SER A 359 1.37 -13.21 1.27
CA SER A 359 0.03 -12.63 1.27
C SER A 359 -0.84 -13.47 2.19
N VAL A 360 -1.23 -12.89 3.32
CA VAL A 360 -2.01 -13.56 4.35
C VAL A 360 -3.41 -12.96 4.37
N SER A 361 -4.41 -13.72 3.93
CA SER A 361 -5.80 -13.30 3.95
C SER A 361 -6.31 -13.13 5.39
N ALA A 362 -7.46 -12.45 5.55
CA ALA A 362 -8.09 -12.25 6.85
C ALA A 362 -8.38 -13.58 7.55
N ALA A 363 -8.16 -13.63 8.86
CA ALA A 363 -8.37 -14.81 9.72
C ALA A 363 -7.58 -16.05 9.27
N ASN A 364 -6.38 -15.86 8.70
CA ASN A 364 -5.52 -16.94 8.23
C ASN A 364 -4.11 -16.88 8.83
N THR A 365 -3.39 -17.99 8.67
CA THR A 365 -2.00 -18.16 9.10
C THR A 365 -1.16 -18.73 7.95
N LEU A 366 0.13 -18.39 7.92
CA LEU A 366 1.13 -19.00 7.04
C LEU A 366 2.37 -19.35 7.85
N SER A 367 3.09 -20.39 7.42
CA SER A 367 4.34 -20.82 8.03
C SER A 367 5.36 -21.10 6.94
N ASP A 368 6.55 -20.50 7.04
CA ASP A 368 7.65 -20.74 6.10
C ASP A 368 8.97 -20.86 6.86
N CYS A 369 9.97 -21.46 6.24
CA CYS A 369 11.27 -21.67 6.87
C CYS A 369 12.46 -21.29 6.01
N TRP A 370 13.55 -20.95 6.69
CA TRP A 370 14.88 -20.77 6.13
C TRP A 370 15.79 -21.92 6.61
N LEU A 371 16.56 -22.48 5.68
CA LEU A 371 17.65 -23.39 6.03
C LEU A 371 18.84 -22.54 6.46
N LEU A 372 19.26 -22.69 7.70
CA LEU A 372 20.38 -21.92 8.25
C LEU A 372 21.71 -22.47 7.71
N SER A 373 22.58 -21.57 7.28
CA SER A 373 23.90 -21.93 6.75
C SER A 373 24.71 -22.68 7.80
N GLY A 374 25.11 -23.92 7.51
CA GLY A 374 25.91 -24.76 8.42
C GLY A 374 25.17 -25.89 9.12
N SER A 375 23.89 -26.10 8.82
CA SER A 375 23.08 -27.18 9.39
C SER A 375 23.11 -28.52 8.63
N GLY A 376 23.91 -28.62 7.56
CA GLY A 376 24.14 -29.89 6.82
C GLY A 376 25.39 -30.64 7.27
N PRO A 377 25.57 -31.91 6.82
CA PRO A 377 26.76 -32.71 7.13
C PRO A 377 28.10 -32.09 6.66
N ASP A 378 28.06 -31.05 5.82
CA ASP A 378 29.21 -30.27 5.34
C ASP A 378 29.50 -29.01 6.15
N ARG A 379 29.52 -29.11 7.49
CA ARG A 379 29.94 -28.00 8.35
C ARG A 379 31.40 -27.57 8.11
N LYS A 380 31.70 -26.87 7.03
CA LYS A 380 32.98 -26.22 6.77
C LYS A 380 33.06 -24.77 7.28
N HIS A 381 32.33 -24.40 8.31
CA HIS A 381 32.40 -23.04 8.92
C HIS A 381 33.12 -23.04 10.27
N ALA A 382 34.32 -23.60 10.28
CA ALA A 382 35.19 -23.51 11.47
C ALA A 382 35.83 -22.11 11.69
N SER A 383 35.46 -21.09 10.91
CA SER A 383 36.12 -19.78 10.94
C SER A 383 35.21 -18.57 11.14
N ARG A 384 33.89 -18.75 11.41
CA ARG A 384 33.05 -17.59 11.76
C ARG A 384 33.31 -17.15 13.20
N PRO A 385 33.42 -15.82 13.46
CA PRO A 385 33.50 -15.31 14.82
C PRO A 385 32.30 -15.79 15.66
N ARG A 386 32.55 -16.09 16.94
CA ARG A 386 31.55 -16.61 17.89
C ARG A 386 30.30 -15.71 18.07
N PHE A 387 30.33 -14.51 17.51
CA PHE A 387 29.30 -13.48 17.65
C PHE A 387 28.48 -13.24 16.37
N ASP A 388 28.77 -13.93 15.28
CA ASP A 388 27.97 -13.78 14.04
C ASP A 388 26.65 -14.52 14.18
N PRO A 389 25.51 -13.91 13.77
CA PRO A 389 24.22 -14.57 13.78
C PRO A 389 24.16 -15.69 12.72
N ASP A 390 23.46 -16.78 13.03
CA ASP A 390 23.13 -17.83 12.04
C ASP A 390 21.91 -17.45 11.20
N TYR A 391 21.06 -16.55 11.72
CA TYR A 391 19.91 -15.98 11.03
C TYR A 391 19.75 -14.50 11.37
N ASP A 392 19.27 -13.76 10.38
CA ASP A 392 18.94 -12.33 10.48
C ASP A 392 17.82 -12.04 9.49
N ILE A 393 16.58 -12.14 9.95
CA ILE A 393 15.38 -12.01 9.11
C ILE A 393 14.53 -10.84 9.59
N SER A 394 14.33 -9.86 8.72
CA SER A 394 13.41 -8.75 8.96
C SER A 394 12.16 -8.90 8.10
N ILE A 395 10.98 -8.58 8.69
CA ILE A 395 9.68 -8.69 8.05
C ILE A 395 9.02 -7.32 8.13
N HIS A 396 8.51 -6.86 6.99
CA HIS A 396 7.76 -5.62 6.86
C HIS A 396 6.35 -5.92 6.37
N GLY A 397 5.38 -5.21 6.91
CA GLY A 397 3.97 -5.28 6.54
C GLY A 397 3.31 -3.90 6.50
N PRO A 398 1.98 -3.83 6.33
CA PRO A 398 1.26 -2.56 6.26
C PRO A 398 1.27 -1.81 7.59
N ASN A 399 1.07 -0.48 7.54
CA ASN A 399 0.95 0.42 8.69
C ASN A 399 2.11 0.31 9.68
N GLY A 400 3.36 0.29 9.19
CA GLY A 400 4.54 0.23 10.04
C GLY A 400 4.76 -1.11 10.74
N PHE A 401 4.00 -2.16 10.41
CA PHE A 401 4.25 -3.49 10.94
C PHE A 401 5.68 -3.94 10.62
N PHE A 402 6.42 -4.28 11.66
CA PHE A 402 7.80 -4.73 11.53
C PHE A 402 8.11 -5.82 12.56
N SER A 403 8.83 -6.85 12.11
CA SER A 403 9.42 -7.84 13.01
C SER A 403 10.85 -8.16 12.57
N HIS A 404 11.74 -8.33 13.54
CA HIS A 404 13.12 -8.66 13.28
C HIS A 404 13.59 -9.80 14.19
N PHE A 405 14.05 -10.85 13.58
CA PHE A 405 14.53 -12.06 14.22
C PHE A 405 16.00 -12.27 13.88
N ARG A 406 16.86 -12.12 14.88
CA ARG A 406 18.30 -12.37 14.74
C ARG A 406 18.81 -13.24 15.87
N GLY A 407 19.77 -14.11 15.57
CA GLY A 407 20.36 -14.98 16.59
C GLY A 407 21.16 -16.12 16.01
N ALA A 408 21.57 -17.01 16.90
CA ALA A 408 22.30 -18.21 16.57
C ALA A 408 21.51 -19.47 16.96
N ILE A 409 21.80 -20.60 16.32
CA ILE A 409 21.25 -21.88 16.72
C ILE A 409 21.73 -22.20 18.15
N PRO A 410 20.82 -22.42 19.13
CA PRO A 410 21.24 -22.71 20.48
C PRO A 410 21.99 -24.03 20.58
N ALA A 411 23.12 -24.00 21.27
CA ALA A 411 23.88 -25.21 21.55
C ALA A 411 23.17 -26.04 22.63
N PRO A 412 23.38 -27.38 22.67
CA PRO A 412 22.84 -28.21 23.75
C PRO A 412 23.21 -27.68 25.13
N GLY A 413 22.24 -27.59 26.03
CA GLY A 413 22.43 -27.09 27.39
C GLY A 413 22.40 -25.58 27.55
N GLN A 414 22.21 -24.81 26.46
CA GLN A 414 22.08 -23.35 26.48
C GLN A 414 20.61 -22.91 26.64
N PRO A 415 20.34 -21.65 27.01
CA PRO A 415 19.01 -21.09 26.96
C PRO A 415 18.49 -21.03 25.51
N HIS A 416 17.19 -21.16 25.33
CA HIS A 416 16.53 -21.04 24.03
C HIS A 416 15.26 -20.18 24.19
N PRO A 417 15.41 -18.86 24.28
CA PRO A 417 14.27 -17.96 24.43
C PRO A 417 13.51 -17.81 23.11
N GLU A 418 12.18 -17.92 23.22
CA GLU A 418 11.22 -17.61 22.17
C GLU A 418 10.30 -16.50 22.66
N VAL A 419 9.85 -15.64 21.75
CA VAL A 419 9.02 -14.47 22.07
C VAL A 419 7.83 -14.44 21.13
N THR A 420 6.64 -14.30 21.70
CA THR A 420 5.40 -14.06 20.95
C THR A 420 4.74 -12.76 21.41
N VAL A 421 4.06 -12.09 20.49
CA VAL A 421 3.36 -10.81 20.70
C VAL A 421 1.86 -11.06 20.72
N HIS A 422 1.18 -10.47 21.68
CA HIS A 422 -0.28 -10.49 21.78
C HIS A 422 -0.83 -9.07 21.94
N TYR A 423 -1.90 -8.76 21.23
CA TYR A 423 -2.57 -7.46 21.28
C TYR A 423 -3.81 -7.49 22.15
N ASN A 424 -3.93 -6.52 23.05
CA ASN A 424 -5.19 -6.25 23.74
C ASN A 424 -5.96 -5.16 22.97
N HIS A 425 -6.81 -5.56 22.05
CA HIS A 425 -7.60 -4.65 21.23
C HIS A 425 -8.61 -3.79 22.03
N ALA A 426 -8.94 -4.17 23.27
CA ALA A 426 -9.84 -3.38 24.10
C ALA A 426 -9.15 -2.17 24.72
N THR A 427 -7.89 -2.32 25.15
CA THR A 427 -7.11 -1.27 25.80
C THR A 427 -6.11 -0.59 24.86
N GLY A 428 -5.70 -1.25 23.78
CA GLY A 428 -4.65 -0.80 22.88
C GLY A 428 -3.24 -1.13 23.37
N ASP A 429 -3.10 -2.07 24.31
CA ASP A 429 -1.83 -2.46 24.91
C ASP A 429 -1.25 -3.70 24.22
N VAL A 430 0.04 -3.96 24.45
CA VAL A 430 0.75 -5.13 23.96
C VAL A 430 1.28 -5.98 25.12
N GLN A 431 1.23 -7.28 24.94
CA GLN A 431 1.81 -8.27 25.86
C GLN A 431 2.81 -9.13 25.10
N LEU A 432 3.98 -9.36 25.69
CA LEU A 432 4.95 -10.35 25.23
C LEU A 432 4.83 -11.61 26.10
N THR A 433 4.82 -12.76 25.46
CA THR A 433 5.08 -14.05 26.13
C THR A 433 6.51 -14.45 25.83
N LEU A 434 7.31 -14.58 26.88
CA LEU A 434 8.72 -14.96 26.85
C LEU A 434 8.84 -16.41 27.34
N ALA A 435 9.19 -17.34 26.50
CA ALA A 435 9.32 -18.76 26.84
C ALA A 435 10.77 -19.23 26.64
N ASN A 436 11.38 -19.83 27.65
CA ASN A 436 12.69 -20.46 27.51
C ASN A 436 12.52 -21.98 27.36
N THR A 437 12.71 -22.50 26.18
CA THR A 437 12.63 -23.94 25.89
C THR A 437 13.97 -24.68 26.11
N GLY A 438 15.02 -23.93 26.47
CA GLY A 438 16.35 -24.46 26.74
C GLY A 438 16.57 -24.90 28.17
N ASN A 439 17.74 -25.52 28.44
CA ASN A 439 18.10 -26.14 29.70
C ASN A 439 18.88 -25.24 30.67
N ALA A 440 19.15 -23.99 30.30
CA ALA A 440 19.83 -23.01 31.15
C ALA A 440 18.99 -21.74 31.27
N PRO A 441 19.06 -21.01 32.39
CA PRO A 441 18.41 -19.71 32.53
C PRO A 441 19.08 -18.64 31.68
N CYS A 442 18.36 -17.52 31.42
CA CYS A 442 18.93 -16.33 30.80
C CYS A 442 18.32 -15.04 31.35
N ALA A 443 19.11 -13.98 31.33
CA ALA A 443 18.65 -12.63 31.65
C ALA A 443 18.19 -11.94 30.34
N VAL A 444 16.93 -11.55 30.32
CA VAL A 444 16.28 -10.90 29.18
C VAL A 444 16.06 -9.43 29.50
N LYS A 445 16.31 -8.55 28.52
CA LYS A 445 15.98 -7.14 28.58
C LYS A 445 14.98 -6.80 27.48
N VAL A 446 13.89 -6.13 27.85
CA VAL A 446 12.88 -5.60 26.93
C VAL A 446 12.89 -4.08 26.98
N VAL A 447 12.94 -3.42 25.82
CA VAL A 447 12.94 -1.97 25.70
C VAL A 447 11.90 -1.55 24.68
N ASN A 448 11.12 -0.51 24.99
CA ASN A 448 10.21 0.12 24.05
C ASN A 448 10.81 1.48 23.59
N ALA A 449 11.08 1.63 22.30
CA ALA A 449 11.66 2.87 21.76
C ALA A 449 10.76 4.09 21.93
N TYR A 450 9.45 3.91 22.07
CA TYR A 450 8.50 5.00 22.35
C TYR A 450 8.48 5.45 23.82
N ALA A 451 8.98 4.63 24.74
CA ALA A 451 9.03 4.94 26.17
C ALA A 451 10.35 5.64 26.55
N LYS A 452 10.55 6.88 26.07
CA LYS A 452 11.81 7.66 26.21
C LYS A 452 12.35 7.81 27.63
N SER A 453 11.55 7.60 28.68
CA SER A 453 11.94 7.72 30.10
C SER A 453 12.04 6.39 30.84
N GLU A 454 11.72 5.29 30.20
CA GLU A 454 11.69 3.97 30.84
C GLU A 454 12.99 3.19 30.58
N VAL A 455 13.61 2.70 31.67
CA VAL A 455 14.89 1.96 31.59
C VAL A 455 14.75 0.60 30.88
N GLY A 456 13.51 0.21 30.56
CA GLY A 456 13.14 -1.12 30.06
C GLY A 456 13.02 -2.14 31.19
N HIS A 457 12.38 -3.26 30.86
CA HIS A 457 12.17 -4.36 31.83
C HIS A 457 13.35 -5.32 31.77
N GLN A 458 13.84 -5.73 32.94
CA GLN A 458 14.87 -6.77 33.09
C GLN A 458 14.23 -7.98 33.78
N LEU A 459 14.26 -9.12 33.12
CA LEU A 459 13.57 -10.32 33.51
C LEU A 459 14.55 -11.50 33.58
N GLN A 460 14.45 -12.31 34.62
CA GLN A 460 15.15 -13.58 34.70
C GLN A 460 14.24 -14.69 34.21
N LEU A 461 14.62 -15.36 33.13
CA LEU A 461 13.86 -16.42 32.49
C LEU A 461 14.54 -17.77 32.78
N GLU A 462 13.98 -18.50 33.72
CA GLU A 462 14.50 -19.81 34.14
C GLU A 462 14.37 -20.86 33.03
N ALA A 463 15.11 -21.95 33.12
CA ALA A 463 15.00 -23.06 32.20
C ALA A 463 13.56 -23.61 32.20
N HIS A 464 12.98 -23.82 31.00
CA HIS A 464 11.61 -24.28 30.78
C HIS A 464 10.51 -23.39 31.38
N ALA A 465 10.82 -22.14 31.74
CA ALA A 465 9.85 -21.18 32.25
C ALA A 465 9.22 -20.35 31.13
N THR A 466 8.04 -19.80 31.44
CA THR A 466 7.34 -18.82 30.64
C THR A 466 6.98 -17.63 31.51
N LEU A 467 7.19 -16.42 31.02
CA LEU A 467 6.83 -15.15 31.67
C LEU A 467 6.01 -14.31 30.70
N GLU A 468 5.16 -13.46 31.28
CA GLU A 468 4.42 -12.44 30.55
C GLU A 468 4.98 -11.06 30.89
N ASP A 469 5.14 -10.21 29.87
CA ASP A 469 5.59 -8.84 29.99
C ASP A 469 4.59 -7.90 29.31
N HIS A 470 4.06 -6.95 30.09
CA HIS A 470 2.95 -6.09 29.67
C HIS A 470 3.43 -4.66 29.46
N TRP A 471 3.01 -4.06 28.34
CA TRP A 471 3.34 -2.70 27.96
C TRP A 471 2.08 -1.89 27.68
N ASN A 472 1.89 -0.83 28.49
CA ASN A 472 0.85 0.16 28.24
C ASN A 472 1.30 1.15 27.17
N LEU A 473 0.50 1.28 26.12
CA LEU A 473 0.82 2.12 24.96
C LEU A 473 0.01 3.42 24.91
N GLY A 474 -0.65 3.82 26.00
CA GLY A 474 -1.47 5.02 26.03
C GLY A 474 -0.70 6.30 25.69
N ALA A 475 0.56 6.41 26.14
CA ALA A 475 1.42 7.57 25.87
C ALA A 475 1.86 7.70 24.40
N SER A 476 1.89 6.59 23.67
CA SER A 476 2.25 6.52 22.25
C SER A 476 1.05 6.29 21.34
N SER A 477 -0.19 6.39 21.87
CA SER A 477 -1.42 6.20 21.12
C SER A 477 -1.52 4.84 20.41
N GLY A 478 -1.04 3.78 21.06
CA GLY A 478 -1.08 2.42 20.52
C GLY A 478 0.15 2.03 19.68
N TRP A 479 1.09 2.93 19.44
CA TRP A 479 2.34 2.63 18.74
C TRP A 479 3.37 2.01 19.68
N PHE A 480 4.12 1.03 19.18
CA PHE A 480 5.16 0.35 19.92
C PHE A 480 6.34 -0.05 19.03
N ASP A 481 7.51 -0.15 19.65
CA ASP A 481 8.74 -0.71 19.07
C ASP A 481 9.53 -1.39 20.18
N LEU A 482 9.26 -2.67 20.37
CA LEU A 482 9.78 -3.50 21.45
C LEU A 482 10.97 -4.32 20.97
N SER A 483 12.12 -4.11 21.62
CA SER A 483 13.32 -4.91 21.39
C SER A 483 13.61 -5.81 22.59
N VAL A 484 13.72 -7.11 22.35
CA VAL A 484 14.06 -8.14 23.32
C VAL A 484 15.47 -8.65 23.05
N THR A 485 16.34 -8.53 24.03
CA THR A 485 17.74 -8.96 23.97
C THR A 485 18.09 -9.87 25.14
N VAL A 486 19.14 -10.67 24.99
CA VAL A 486 19.65 -11.58 26.05
C VAL A 486 21.07 -11.16 26.41
N THR A 487 21.35 -10.97 27.71
CA THR A 487 22.60 -10.38 28.19
C THR A 487 23.84 -11.16 27.72
N ASP A 488 23.83 -12.47 27.79
CA ASP A 488 24.96 -13.32 27.44
C ASP A 488 24.91 -13.88 26.01
N ALA A 489 23.96 -13.39 25.19
CA ALA A 489 23.79 -13.78 23.80
C ALA A 489 23.63 -12.52 22.90
N PRO A 490 24.70 -11.76 22.64
CA PRO A 490 24.62 -10.46 21.94
C PRO A 490 24.13 -10.56 20.49
N ALA A 491 24.17 -11.74 19.89
CA ALA A 491 23.56 -11.97 18.58
C ALA A 491 22.03 -12.06 18.64
N PHE A 492 21.44 -12.37 19.80
CA PHE A 492 19.99 -12.55 19.94
C PHE A 492 19.26 -11.21 19.92
N LEU A 493 18.27 -11.11 19.02
CA LEU A 493 17.32 -10.01 18.96
C LEU A 493 15.96 -10.55 18.52
N ARG A 494 14.92 -10.11 19.23
CA ARG A 494 13.53 -10.13 18.75
C ARG A 494 13.01 -8.71 18.84
N ARG A 495 12.66 -8.10 17.71
CA ARG A 495 12.10 -6.76 17.68
C ARG A 495 10.76 -6.81 17.00
N PHE A 496 9.78 -6.14 17.59
CA PHE A 496 8.41 -6.06 17.09
C PHE A 496 7.97 -4.61 17.16
N ALA A 497 7.52 -4.08 16.03
CA ALA A 497 7.01 -2.71 15.97
C ALA A 497 5.71 -2.65 15.16
N GLY A 498 4.90 -1.64 15.44
CA GLY A 498 3.64 -1.39 14.77
C GLY A 498 2.65 -0.64 15.65
N HIS A 499 1.38 -0.79 15.33
CA HIS A 499 0.27 -0.15 16.01
C HIS A 499 -0.79 -1.17 16.44
N VAL A 500 -1.27 -1.09 17.67
CA VAL A 500 -2.38 -1.94 18.16
C VAL A 500 -3.71 -1.31 17.77
N GLU A 501 -4.39 -1.92 16.83
CA GLU A 501 -5.70 -1.45 16.37
C GLU A 501 -6.80 -1.78 17.38
N THR A 502 -7.55 -0.76 17.79
CA THR A 502 -8.67 -0.89 18.75
C THR A 502 -10.04 -0.75 18.08
N GLY A 503 -10.07 -0.59 16.76
CA GLY A 503 -11.29 -0.24 16.01
C GLY A 503 -11.75 1.21 16.21
N ARG A 504 -10.92 2.04 16.83
CA ARG A 504 -11.16 3.48 17.04
C ARG A 504 -10.07 4.30 16.35
N ALA A 505 -10.39 5.56 16.07
CA ALA A 505 -9.42 6.52 15.59
C ALA A 505 -8.22 6.67 16.54
N SER A 506 -7.05 6.88 15.97
CA SER A 506 -5.78 7.07 16.67
C SER A 506 -5.01 8.25 16.06
N THR A 507 -3.70 8.21 16.10
CA THR A 507 -2.78 9.18 15.47
C THR A 507 -1.83 8.48 14.52
N SER A 508 -1.28 9.23 13.56
CA SER A 508 -0.11 8.78 12.80
C SER A 508 1.06 8.51 13.75
N ASP A 509 2.06 7.77 13.27
CA ASP A 509 3.22 7.38 14.07
C ASP A 509 3.94 8.60 14.67
N PRO A 510 3.99 8.75 16.01
CA PRO A 510 4.68 9.85 16.66
C PRO A 510 6.21 9.71 16.61
N GLY A 511 6.74 8.52 16.32
CA GLY A 511 8.18 8.26 16.21
C GLY A 511 8.81 8.85 14.96
N VAL A 512 8.04 9.02 13.90
CA VAL A 512 8.49 9.62 12.62
C VAL A 512 8.99 11.07 12.80
N PHE A 513 8.53 11.75 13.84
CA PHE A 513 8.84 13.18 14.10
C PHE A 513 9.81 13.40 15.24
N SER A 514 10.39 12.37 15.83
CA SER A 514 11.40 12.54 16.86
C SER A 514 12.78 12.81 16.22
N GLU A 515 13.38 13.97 16.51
CA GLU A 515 14.69 14.39 15.99
C GLU A 515 15.88 13.51 16.40
N GLU A 516 15.64 12.39 17.08
CA GLU A 516 16.69 11.47 17.53
C GLU A 516 16.36 10.03 17.09
N VAL A 517 16.89 9.64 15.95
CA VAL A 517 17.19 8.24 15.63
C VAL A 517 18.69 8.07 15.48
#